data_1bee55dd089f13fd4dbc713766ba9def
#
_entry.id   1bee55dd089f13fd4dbc713766ba9def
#
_cell.length_a   1.000
_cell.length_b   1.000
_cell.length_c   1.000
_cell.angle_alpha   90.00
_cell.angle_beta   90.00
_cell.angle_gamma   90.00
#
_symmetry.space_group_name_H-M   'P 1'
#
loop_
_entity.id
_entity.type
_entity.pdbx_description
1 polymer ?
#
loop_
_entity_poly.entity_id
_entity_poly.type
_entity_poly.pdbx_seq_one_letter_code
_entity_poly.pdbx_strand_id
1 'polypeptide(L)'
;MPLVGTKEMFKKAYEGGYAIGAFNVNNMEIIQGIVAAAKAEQSPLILQVSAGARKYANHIYLMKLVEAAIEDTGLPICLHLDHGEDFEICKACVDGGFTSVMIDGSKHPFEENIEMTRRVVEYAHERGVVVEAELGRLAGVEDAVKVNSKDATYTDPDQAVEFVERTGCDSLAIAIGTSHGAYKFKGKPELDFARLEKITNMLPGYPLVLHGASTVIPSFVEECNKYGGKLDGAQGVPEDMLLQAGKFGVCKINIDTDLRLAMTASIRKHLVENPGDFDPRQYLKPARQAIQDMVAHKMRDVLNSSNRL
;
A
#
# COMPACT_ATOMS: atom_id res chain seq x y z
N MET A 1 -4.51 -20.21 9.99
CA MET A 1 -3.07 -19.92 10.19
C MET A 1 -2.93 -18.58 10.88
N PRO A 2 -1.87 -18.29 11.65
CA PRO A 2 -1.67 -16.98 12.24
C PRO A 2 -1.32 -15.94 11.15
N LEU A 3 -1.50 -14.66 11.47
CA LEU A 3 -0.91 -13.56 10.73
C LEU A 3 0.62 -13.74 10.61
N VAL A 4 1.20 -13.31 9.50
CA VAL A 4 2.64 -13.40 9.23
C VAL A 4 3.28 -12.00 9.10
N GLY A 5 4.56 -11.89 9.40
CA GLY A 5 5.35 -10.68 9.14
C GLY A 5 5.84 -10.62 7.68
N THR A 6 6.39 -9.48 7.28
CA THR A 6 6.85 -9.26 5.89
C THR A 6 8.23 -9.85 5.61
N LYS A 7 9.03 -10.20 6.61
CA LYS A 7 10.44 -10.57 6.45
C LYS A 7 10.68 -11.66 5.39
N GLU A 8 10.02 -12.81 5.54
CA GLU A 8 10.16 -13.92 4.57
C GLU A 8 9.50 -13.60 3.22
N MET A 9 8.39 -12.86 3.24
CA MET A 9 7.72 -12.41 2.04
C MET A 9 8.64 -11.50 1.20
N PHE A 10 9.29 -10.52 1.84
CA PHE A 10 10.17 -9.57 1.15
C PHE A 10 11.46 -10.23 0.68
N LYS A 11 12.01 -11.17 1.43
CA LYS A 11 13.16 -11.97 0.96
C LYS A 11 12.83 -12.68 -0.34
N LYS A 12 11.72 -13.41 -0.40
CA LYS A 12 11.26 -14.10 -1.62
C LYS A 12 10.98 -13.11 -2.76
N ALA A 13 10.38 -11.96 -2.45
CA ALA A 13 10.09 -10.92 -3.45
C ALA A 13 11.37 -10.34 -4.07
N TYR A 14 12.35 -10.01 -3.22
CA TYR A 14 13.65 -9.49 -3.66
C TYR A 14 14.38 -10.52 -4.55
N GLU A 15 14.53 -11.76 -4.08
CA GLU A 15 15.21 -12.84 -4.81
C GLU A 15 14.47 -13.20 -6.12
N GLY A 16 13.15 -13.10 -6.13
CA GLY A 16 12.30 -13.40 -7.28
C GLY A 16 12.08 -12.25 -8.27
N GLY A 17 12.53 -11.03 -7.94
CA GLY A 17 12.35 -9.85 -8.77
C GLY A 17 10.88 -9.47 -8.99
N TYR A 18 10.04 -9.58 -7.95
CA TYR A 18 8.64 -9.19 -7.97
C TYR A 18 8.27 -8.33 -6.75
N ALA A 19 7.14 -7.64 -6.80
CA ALA A 19 6.65 -6.88 -5.67
C ALA A 19 5.38 -7.49 -5.09
N ILE A 20 5.14 -7.29 -3.78
CA ILE A 20 3.91 -7.69 -3.10
C ILE A 20 2.99 -6.48 -2.99
N GLY A 21 1.73 -6.66 -3.38
CA GLY A 21 0.73 -5.62 -3.22
C GLY A 21 0.34 -5.45 -1.75
N ALA A 22 0.43 -4.21 -1.26
CA ALA A 22 -0.12 -3.80 0.01
C ALA A 22 -1.40 -3.02 -0.27
N PHE A 23 -2.53 -3.65 0.05
CA PHE A 23 -3.85 -3.16 -0.31
C PHE A 23 -4.56 -2.56 0.91
N ASN A 24 -4.97 -1.28 0.80
CA ASN A 24 -5.66 -0.58 1.87
C ASN A 24 -7.07 -1.13 2.08
N VAL A 25 -7.42 -1.40 3.34
CA VAL A 25 -8.72 -1.95 3.71
C VAL A 25 -9.45 -1.06 4.71
N ASN A 26 -10.75 -0.88 4.50
CA ASN A 26 -11.60 -0.09 5.38
C ASN A 26 -13.03 -0.63 5.53
N ASN A 27 -13.41 -1.68 4.79
CA ASN A 27 -14.70 -2.35 4.91
C ASN A 27 -14.63 -3.82 4.47
N MET A 28 -15.73 -4.54 4.64
CA MET A 28 -15.85 -5.97 4.35
C MET A 28 -15.69 -6.28 2.84
N GLU A 29 -16.33 -5.50 1.98
CA GLU A 29 -16.35 -5.76 0.54
C GLU A 29 -14.96 -5.63 -0.10
N ILE A 30 -14.18 -4.65 0.37
CA ILE A 30 -12.79 -4.45 -0.07
C ILE A 30 -11.94 -5.66 0.36
N ILE A 31 -12.01 -6.08 1.64
CA ILE A 31 -11.28 -7.25 2.13
C ILE A 31 -11.64 -8.49 1.33
N GLN A 32 -12.94 -8.76 1.15
CA GLN A 32 -13.41 -9.94 0.41
C GLN A 32 -12.93 -9.96 -1.05
N GLY A 33 -12.95 -8.81 -1.74
CA GLY A 33 -12.43 -8.70 -3.10
C GLY A 33 -10.94 -8.99 -3.18
N ILE A 34 -10.15 -8.39 -2.27
CA ILE A 34 -8.70 -8.57 -2.22
C ILE A 34 -8.32 -10.04 -1.93
N VAL A 35 -8.88 -10.65 -0.90
CA VAL A 35 -8.50 -12.01 -0.50
C VAL A 35 -8.97 -13.06 -1.51
N ALA A 36 -10.12 -12.83 -2.19
CA ALA A 36 -10.57 -13.70 -3.28
C ALA A 36 -9.60 -13.66 -4.45
N ALA A 37 -9.10 -12.50 -4.83
CA ALA A 37 -8.07 -12.35 -5.85
C ALA A 37 -6.76 -13.03 -5.44
N ALA A 38 -6.26 -12.78 -4.23
CA ALA A 38 -5.01 -13.37 -3.72
C ALA A 38 -5.08 -14.90 -3.69
N LYS A 39 -6.23 -15.46 -3.31
CA LYS A 39 -6.47 -16.92 -3.32
C LYS A 39 -6.47 -17.48 -4.74
N ALA A 40 -7.13 -16.80 -5.68
CA ALA A 40 -7.18 -17.23 -7.08
C ALA A 40 -5.81 -17.17 -7.76
N GLU A 41 -5.04 -16.12 -7.48
CA GLU A 41 -3.72 -15.89 -8.07
C GLU A 41 -2.59 -16.61 -7.30
N GLN A 42 -2.87 -17.27 -6.17
CA GLN A 42 -1.84 -17.86 -5.29
C GLN A 42 -0.72 -16.84 -4.98
N SER A 43 -1.11 -15.62 -4.62
CA SER A 43 -0.22 -14.48 -4.40
C SER A 43 -0.04 -14.17 -2.91
N PRO A 44 1.18 -13.86 -2.44
CA PRO A 44 1.37 -13.30 -1.11
C PRO A 44 0.62 -11.97 -0.97
N LEU A 45 0.17 -11.65 0.25
CA LEU A 45 -0.76 -10.56 0.49
C LEU A 45 -0.40 -9.76 1.74
N ILE A 46 -0.40 -8.43 1.59
CA ILE A 46 -0.38 -7.47 2.69
C ILE A 46 -1.72 -6.73 2.70
N LEU A 47 -2.48 -6.86 3.78
CA LEU A 47 -3.61 -5.98 4.08
C LEU A 47 -3.09 -4.84 4.93
N GLN A 48 -3.28 -3.61 4.46
CA GLN A 48 -2.80 -2.44 5.21
C GLN A 48 -3.93 -1.53 5.64
N VAL A 49 -3.75 -0.89 6.78
CA VAL A 49 -4.77 -0.07 7.45
C VAL A 49 -4.14 1.26 7.86
N SER A 50 -4.64 2.35 7.31
CA SER A 50 -4.25 3.69 7.73
C SER A 50 -4.92 4.11 9.04
N ALA A 51 -4.40 5.19 9.66
CA ALA A 51 -5.02 5.79 10.84
C ALA A 51 -6.47 6.18 10.59
N GLY A 52 -6.77 6.73 9.40
CA GLY A 52 -8.12 7.09 8.96
C GLY A 52 -9.04 5.88 8.86
N ALA A 53 -8.59 4.79 8.26
CA ALA A 53 -9.35 3.54 8.16
C ALA A 53 -9.64 2.93 9.54
N ARG A 54 -8.65 2.93 10.46
CA ARG A 54 -8.84 2.49 11.84
C ARG A 54 -9.91 3.30 12.58
N LYS A 55 -9.89 4.61 12.41
CA LYS A 55 -10.90 5.51 13.02
C LYS A 55 -12.28 5.28 12.43
N TYR A 56 -12.39 5.06 11.12
CA TYR A 56 -13.66 4.82 10.42
C TYR A 56 -14.28 3.48 10.80
N ALA A 57 -13.55 2.39 10.65
CA ALA A 57 -14.10 1.04 10.80
C ALA A 57 -14.02 0.48 12.23
N ASN A 58 -13.21 1.09 13.12
CA ASN A 58 -12.84 0.59 14.43
C ASN A 58 -11.88 -0.61 14.37
N HIS A 59 -10.89 -0.61 15.26
CA HIS A 59 -9.85 -1.63 15.35
C HIS A 59 -10.41 -3.06 15.51
N ILE A 60 -11.41 -3.25 16.38
CA ILE A 60 -11.97 -4.58 16.65
C ILE A 60 -12.63 -5.17 15.40
N TYR A 61 -13.42 -4.37 14.66
CA TYR A 61 -14.07 -4.83 13.43
C TYR A 61 -13.04 -5.19 12.37
N LEU A 62 -12.01 -4.37 12.18
CA LEU A 62 -10.93 -4.66 11.21
C LEU A 62 -10.19 -5.95 11.56
N MET A 63 -9.80 -6.15 12.82
CA MET A 63 -9.15 -7.37 13.26
C MET A 63 -10.03 -8.61 13.00
N LYS A 64 -11.32 -8.54 13.32
CA LYS A 64 -12.24 -9.67 13.09
C LYS A 64 -12.50 -9.94 11.61
N LEU A 65 -12.51 -8.94 10.76
CA LEU A 65 -12.60 -9.11 9.31
C LEU A 65 -11.32 -9.78 8.75
N VAL A 66 -10.14 -9.39 9.25
CA VAL A 66 -8.88 -10.02 8.85
C VAL A 66 -8.78 -11.46 9.36
N GLU A 67 -9.15 -11.72 10.62
CA GLU A 67 -9.25 -13.09 11.17
C GLU A 67 -10.19 -13.96 10.32
N ALA A 68 -11.37 -13.45 9.98
CA ALA A 68 -12.33 -14.15 9.11
C ALA A 68 -11.75 -14.42 7.71
N ALA A 69 -11.02 -13.47 7.13
CA ALA A 69 -10.36 -13.65 5.84
C ALA A 69 -9.31 -14.76 5.86
N ILE A 70 -8.54 -14.87 6.96
CA ILE A 70 -7.56 -15.95 7.15
C ILE A 70 -8.27 -17.30 7.32
N GLU A 71 -9.34 -17.35 8.12
CA GLU A 71 -10.12 -18.57 8.37
C GLU A 71 -10.74 -19.10 7.07
N ASP A 72 -11.36 -18.22 6.27
CA ASP A 72 -12.02 -18.57 5.01
C ASP A 72 -11.05 -19.00 3.90
N THR A 73 -9.89 -18.34 3.81
CA THR A 73 -8.98 -18.55 2.67
C THR A 73 -7.79 -19.44 2.97
N GLY A 74 -7.34 -19.49 4.23
CA GLY A 74 -6.10 -20.14 4.64
C GLY A 74 -4.82 -19.43 4.17
N LEU A 75 -4.92 -18.22 3.63
CA LEU A 75 -3.77 -17.46 3.13
C LEU A 75 -2.87 -16.97 4.27
N PRO A 76 -1.54 -16.95 4.08
CA PRO A 76 -0.61 -16.23 4.94
C PRO A 76 -0.76 -14.72 4.66
N ILE A 77 -1.45 -14.00 5.56
CA ILE A 77 -1.72 -12.57 5.43
C ILE A 77 -0.82 -11.78 6.39
N CYS A 78 -0.17 -10.74 5.91
CA CYS A 78 0.45 -9.72 6.75
C CYS A 78 -0.55 -8.60 6.99
N LEU A 79 -0.75 -8.22 8.26
CA LEU A 79 -1.52 -7.04 8.63
C LEU A 79 -0.58 -5.91 9.00
N HIS A 80 -0.66 -4.81 8.26
CA HIS A 80 0.28 -3.70 8.30
C HIS A 80 -0.40 -2.37 8.66
N LEU A 81 0.20 -1.60 9.58
CA LEU A 81 -0.16 -0.20 9.79
C LEU A 81 0.50 0.65 8.69
N ASP A 82 -0.32 1.37 7.94
CA ASP A 82 0.09 2.29 6.88
C ASP A 82 0.18 3.73 7.44
N HIS A 83 1.30 4.41 7.25
CA HIS A 83 1.58 5.78 7.73
C HIS A 83 1.23 6.03 9.21
N GLY A 84 1.95 5.36 10.11
CA GLY A 84 1.91 5.67 11.54
C GLY A 84 2.53 7.05 11.82
N GLU A 85 1.74 7.99 12.34
CA GLU A 85 2.16 9.38 12.52
C GLU A 85 3.09 9.57 13.72
N ASP A 86 3.06 8.66 14.69
CA ASP A 86 3.82 8.71 15.93
C ASP A 86 4.02 7.33 16.57
N PHE A 87 4.79 7.31 17.65
CA PHE A 87 5.05 6.10 18.42
C PHE A 87 3.79 5.48 19.03
N GLU A 88 2.84 6.27 19.49
CA GLU A 88 1.66 5.77 20.21
C GLU A 88 0.71 5.00 19.28
N ILE A 89 0.54 5.44 18.03
CA ILE A 89 -0.26 4.71 17.05
C ILE A 89 0.44 3.40 16.63
N CYS A 90 1.76 3.43 16.41
CA CYS A 90 2.54 2.23 16.12
C CYS A 90 2.46 1.22 17.27
N LYS A 91 2.67 1.68 18.51
CA LYS A 91 2.52 0.89 19.72
C LYS A 91 1.12 0.27 19.83
N ALA A 92 0.07 1.06 19.64
CA ALA A 92 -1.31 0.58 19.71
C ALA A 92 -1.63 -0.49 18.64
N CYS A 93 -0.99 -0.44 17.46
CA CYS A 93 -1.12 -1.46 16.43
C CYS A 93 -0.35 -2.73 16.78
N VAL A 94 0.89 -2.60 17.26
CA VAL A 94 1.70 -3.73 17.75
C VAL A 94 0.96 -4.49 18.85
N ASP A 95 0.49 -3.76 19.88
CA ASP A 95 -0.25 -4.33 21.01
C ASP A 95 -1.62 -4.90 20.55
N GLY A 96 -2.18 -4.36 19.48
CA GLY A 96 -3.45 -4.78 18.88
C GLY A 96 -3.35 -5.96 17.92
N GLY A 97 -2.16 -6.58 17.75
CA GLY A 97 -1.98 -7.81 16.99
C GLY A 97 -1.58 -7.60 15.52
N PHE A 98 -1.15 -6.41 15.12
CA PHE A 98 -0.53 -6.19 13.81
C PHE A 98 0.82 -6.88 13.73
N THR A 99 1.16 -7.45 12.57
CA THR A 99 2.44 -8.15 12.34
C THR A 99 3.47 -7.28 11.65
N SER A 100 3.06 -6.09 11.21
CA SER A 100 3.92 -5.09 10.58
C SER A 100 3.38 -3.69 10.89
N VAL A 101 4.26 -2.74 11.14
CA VAL A 101 3.88 -1.33 11.32
C VAL A 101 4.83 -0.43 10.54
N MET A 102 4.31 0.69 10.03
CA MET A 102 5.11 1.75 9.46
C MET A 102 5.11 2.96 10.39
N ILE A 103 6.29 3.53 10.62
CA ILE A 103 6.47 4.86 11.20
C ILE A 103 6.85 5.84 10.10
N ASP A 104 6.04 6.88 9.92
CA ASP A 104 6.30 7.94 8.95
C ASP A 104 6.85 9.20 9.62
N GLY A 105 8.17 9.27 9.69
CA GLY A 105 8.92 10.45 10.14
C GLY A 105 9.37 11.37 9.00
N SER A 106 8.93 11.17 7.76
CA SER A 106 9.40 11.89 6.55
C SER A 106 9.19 13.42 6.59
N LYS A 107 8.26 13.88 7.41
CA LYS A 107 7.99 15.32 7.65
C LYS A 107 8.98 15.98 8.61
N HIS A 108 9.75 15.20 9.36
CA HIS A 108 10.70 15.67 10.37
C HIS A 108 12.12 15.79 9.80
N PRO A 109 13.02 16.54 10.46
CA PRO A 109 14.44 16.52 10.14
C PRO A 109 15.03 15.11 10.24
N PHE A 110 16.10 14.84 9.48
CA PHE A 110 16.71 13.51 9.37
C PHE A 110 17.02 12.85 10.73
N GLU A 111 17.64 13.58 11.64
CA GLU A 111 17.98 13.07 12.98
C GLU A 111 16.74 12.73 13.83
N GLU A 112 15.69 13.54 13.72
CA GLU A 112 14.43 13.30 14.42
C GLU A 112 13.71 12.08 13.85
N ASN A 113 13.70 11.93 12.51
CA ASN A 113 13.15 10.74 11.85
C ASN A 113 13.88 9.47 12.30
N ILE A 114 15.22 9.49 12.39
CA ILE A 114 16.00 8.36 12.91
C ILE A 114 15.59 8.02 14.34
N GLU A 115 15.51 9.00 15.24
CA GLU A 115 15.18 8.76 16.65
C GLU A 115 13.75 8.21 16.81
N MET A 116 12.77 8.76 16.07
CA MET A 116 11.39 8.25 16.05
C MET A 116 11.33 6.81 15.56
N THR A 117 11.99 6.54 14.45
CA THR A 117 12.03 5.22 13.83
C THR A 117 12.67 4.19 14.76
N ARG A 118 13.85 4.50 15.32
CA ARG A 118 14.56 3.62 16.26
C ARG A 118 13.70 3.24 17.46
N ARG A 119 13.00 4.22 18.05
CA ARG A 119 12.10 3.97 19.17
C ARG A 119 10.98 2.98 18.83
N VAL A 120 10.41 3.08 17.62
CA VAL A 120 9.39 2.14 17.16
C VAL A 120 9.99 0.77 16.88
N VAL A 121 11.17 0.72 16.25
CA VAL A 121 11.90 -0.53 15.96
C VAL A 121 12.19 -1.30 17.26
N GLU A 122 12.76 -0.65 18.26
CA GLU A 122 13.05 -1.26 19.58
C GLU A 122 11.78 -1.89 20.18
N TYR A 123 10.68 -1.14 20.21
CA TYR A 123 9.41 -1.61 20.76
C TYR A 123 8.80 -2.79 19.99
N ALA A 124 8.79 -2.67 18.65
CA ALA A 124 8.16 -3.65 17.78
C ALA A 124 8.95 -4.96 17.71
N HIS A 125 10.29 -4.88 17.58
CA HIS A 125 11.16 -6.06 17.50
C HIS A 125 11.11 -6.92 18.75
N GLU A 126 11.01 -6.35 19.95
CA GLU A 126 10.80 -7.10 21.19
C GLU A 126 9.54 -7.98 21.16
N ARG A 127 8.58 -7.66 20.27
CA ARG A 127 7.29 -8.36 20.10
C ARG A 127 7.20 -9.14 18.79
N GLY A 128 8.31 -9.25 18.06
CA GLY A 128 8.38 -9.97 16.79
C GLY A 128 7.63 -9.29 15.63
N VAL A 129 7.34 -7.98 15.74
CA VAL A 129 6.67 -7.19 14.71
C VAL A 129 7.71 -6.44 13.88
N VAL A 130 7.57 -6.49 12.55
CA VAL A 130 8.49 -5.82 11.61
C VAL A 130 8.12 -4.35 11.42
N VAL A 131 9.12 -3.52 11.12
CA VAL A 131 8.96 -2.07 10.99
C VAL A 131 9.39 -1.58 9.62
N GLU A 132 8.48 -0.87 8.96
CA GLU A 132 8.75 -0.06 7.78
C GLU A 132 8.98 1.39 8.22
N ALA A 133 9.88 2.09 7.54
CA ALA A 133 10.07 3.53 7.72
C ALA A 133 10.09 4.26 6.38
N GLU A 134 10.04 5.59 6.39
CA GLU A 134 10.05 6.41 5.18
C GLU A 134 11.18 7.44 5.21
N LEU A 135 11.90 7.56 4.10
CA LEU A 135 12.90 8.57 3.85
C LEU A 135 12.69 9.24 2.48
N GLY A 136 12.75 10.55 2.47
CA GLY A 136 12.22 11.38 1.40
C GLY A 136 10.77 11.75 1.71
N ARG A 137 10.20 12.69 0.97
CA ARG A 137 8.84 13.20 1.24
C ARG A 137 8.01 13.22 -0.02
N LEU A 138 6.94 12.43 -0.04
CA LEU A 138 6.03 12.38 -1.18
C LEU A 138 5.08 13.59 -1.17
N ALA A 139 4.79 14.10 -2.37
CA ALA A 139 3.72 15.09 -2.57
C ALA A 139 2.34 14.39 -2.55
N GLY A 140 1.27 15.19 -2.46
CA GLY A 140 -0.11 14.74 -2.61
C GLY A 140 -0.94 14.79 -1.34
N VAL A 141 -2.05 14.08 -1.36
CA VAL A 141 -3.02 14.01 -0.25
C VAL A 141 -3.30 12.57 0.10
N GLU A 142 -3.08 12.22 1.35
CA GLU A 142 -3.42 10.91 1.92
C GLU A 142 -4.01 11.12 3.32
N ASP A 143 -5.23 10.60 3.52
CA ASP A 143 -6.04 10.84 4.72
C ASP A 143 -6.06 12.32 5.15
N ALA A 144 -5.48 12.65 6.30
CA ALA A 144 -5.38 14.01 6.83
C ALA A 144 -4.09 14.75 6.39
N VAL A 145 -3.15 14.05 5.74
CA VAL A 145 -1.85 14.60 5.35
C VAL A 145 -1.92 15.20 3.94
N LYS A 146 -1.48 16.46 3.81
CA LYS A 146 -1.37 17.16 2.53
C LYS A 146 0.03 17.75 2.38
N VAL A 147 0.76 17.30 1.35
CA VAL A 147 2.09 17.80 1.01
C VAL A 147 2.05 18.47 -0.35
N ASN A 148 2.49 19.73 -0.44
CA ASN A 148 2.60 20.42 -1.71
C ASN A 148 3.79 19.87 -2.52
N SER A 149 3.70 19.90 -3.85
CA SER A 149 4.77 19.43 -4.74
C SER A 149 6.12 20.11 -4.53
N LYS A 150 6.14 21.36 -4.08
CA LYS A 150 7.36 22.12 -3.75
C LYS A 150 8.05 21.65 -2.45
N ASP A 151 7.32 20.94 -1.59
CA ASP A 151 7.80 20.45 -0.30
C ASP A 151 8.17 18.95 -0.37
N ALA A 152 7.99 18.33 -1.55
CA ALA A 152 8.42 16.96 -1.82
C ALA A 152 9.96 16.90 -1.99
N THR A 153 10.55 15.85 -1.47
CA THR A 153 12.00 15.61 -1.57
C THR A 153 12.27 14.15 -1.95
N TYR A 154 13.14 13.95 -2.93
CA TYR A 154 13.57 12.60 -3.31
C TYR A 154 14.53 12.04 -2.27
N THR A 155 14.50 10.71 -2.08
CA THR A 155 15.40 10.02 -1.16
C THR A 155 16.85 10.16 -1.62
N ASP A 156 17.73 10.65 -0.75
CA ASP A 156 19.16 10.64 -0.98
C ASP A 156 19.73 9.24 -0.73
N PRO A 157 20.47 8.64 -1.69
CA PRO A 157 20.98 7.28 -1.54
C PRO A 157 21.96 7.08 -0.39
N ASP A 158 22.81 8.07 -0.10
CA ASP A 158 23.79 7.97 0.99
C ASP A 158 23.07 8.08 2.35
N GLN A 159 22.08 8.97 2.45
CA GLN A 159 21.20 9.04 3.63
C GLN A 159 20.37 7.77 3.82
N ALA A 160 19.94 7.09 2.75
CA ALA A 160 19.20 5.84 2.87
C ALA A 160 20.02 4.75 3.56
N VAL A 161 21.30 4.61 3.23
CA VAL A 161 22.21 3.67 3.90
C VAL A 161 22.37 4.02 5.37
N GLU A 162 22.73 5.27 5.68
CA GLU A 162 22.89 5.76 7.06
C GLU A 162 21.63 5.57 7.89
N PHE A 163 20.44 5.86 7.29
CA PHE A 163 19.15 5.72 7.95
C PHE A 163 18.87 4.26 8.35
N VAL A 164 19.05 3.32 7.42
CA VAL A 164 18.84 1.88 7.67
C VAL A 164 19.80 1.38 8.75
N GLU A 165 21.08 1.72 8.67
CA GLU A 165 22.08 1.30 9.66
C GLU A 165 21.79 1.84 11.06
N ARG A 166 21.34 3.09 11.16
CA ARG A 166 21.11 3.76 12.46
C ARG A 166 19.76 3.43 13.08
N THR A 167 18.75 3.06 12.27
CA THR A 167 17.40 2.77 12.78
C THR A 167 17.15 1.28 12.99
N GLY A 168 17.73 0.42 12.13
CA GLY A 168 17.46 -1.02 12.10
C GLY A 168 16.05 -1.37 11.63
N CYS A 169 15.37 -0.50 10.87
CA CYS A 169 14.07 -0.83 10.27
C CYS A 169 14.20 -1.98 9.25
N ASP A 170 13.11 -2.72 9.03
CA ASP A 170 13.12 -3.94 8.21
C ASP A 170 12.87 -3.69 6.73
N SER A 171 12.30 -2.52 6.38
CA SER A 171 12.08 -2.06 5.01
C SER A 171 12.02 -0.53 4.95
N LEU A 172 12.33 0.04 3.80
CA LEU A 172 12.38 1.48 3.60
C LEU A 172 11.51 1.93 2.44
N ALA A 173 10.53 2.77 2.74
CA ALA A 173 9.79 3.51 1.73
C ALA A 173 10.63 4.67 1.21
N ILE A 174 10.75 4.75 -0.12
CA ILE A 174 11.60 5.73 -0.82
C ILE A 174 10.77 6.63 -1.73
N ALA A 175 11.18 7.88 -1.84
CA ALA A 175 10.62 8.87 -2.75
C ALA A 175 11.47 8.94 -4.03
N ILE A 176 10.91 8.45 -5.14
CA ILE A 176 11.54 8.45 -6.47
C ILE A 176 10.64 9.06 -7.56
N GLY A 177 9.63 9.85 -7.16
CA GLY A 177 8.73 10.54 -8.09
C GLY A 177 7.27 10.14 -8.01
N THR A 178 6.89 9.20 -7.12
CA THR A 178 5.49 8.90 -6.82
C THR A 178 4.82 10.01 -6.00
N SER A 179 3.49 10.00 -5.94
CA SER A 179 2.70 10.99 -5.19
C SER A 179 1.40 10.37 -4.70
N HIS A 180 0.90 10.79 -3.54
CA HIS A 180 -0.36 10.32 -2.97
C HIS A 180 -1.60 10.86 -3.70
N GLY A 181 -2.72 10.13 -3.62
CA GLY A 181 -4.00 10.50 -4.22
C GLY A 181 -4.14 10.15 -5.70
N ALA A 182 -5.19 10.68 -6.34
CA ALA A 182 -5.56 10.36 -7.72
C ALA A 182 -4.90 11.26 -8.78
N TYR A 183 -4.20 12.32 -8.37
CA TYR A 183 -3.59 13.33 -9.25
C TYR A 183 -2.08 13.36 -9.06
N LYS A 184 -1.41 12.26 -9.43
CA LYS A 184 0.00 12.03 -9.10
C LYS A 184 0.97 12.85 -9.95
N PHE A 185 0.60 13.13 -11.20
CA PHE A 185 1.46 13.82 -12.15
C PHE A 185 0.71 14.99 -12.82
N LYS A 186 1.43 16.08 -13.10
CA LYS A 186 0.93 17.22 -13.91
C LYS A 186 1.40 17.17 -15.37
N GLY A 187 1.95 16.06 -15.81
CA GLY A 187 2.51 15.88 -17.14
C GLY A 187 2.82 14.41 -17.39
N LYS A 188 3.88 14.12 -18.13
CA LYS A 188 4.30 12.73 -18.36
C LYS A 188 4.76 12.11 -17.04
N PRO A 189 4.18 10.96 -16.63
CA PRO A 189 4.67 10.23 -15.47
C PRO A 189 6.13 9.81 -15.64
N GLU A 190 6.94 9.99 -14.60
CA GLU A 190 8.35 9.60 -14.61
C GLU A 190 8.78 9.20 -13.20
N LEU A 191 9.46 8.06 -13.09
CA LEU A 191 10.12 7.60 -11.87
C LEU A 191 11.63 7.66 -12.05
N ASP A 192 12.35 8.06 -11.01
CA ASP A 192 13.82 8.13 -11.01
C ASP A 192 14.43 6.74 -10.79
N PHE A 193 14.46 5.93 -11.86
CA PHE A 193 15.05 4.60 -11.83
C PHE A 193 16.55 4.62 -11.58
N ALA A 194 17.28 5.67 -11.99
CA ALA A 194 18.71 5.79 -11.70
C ALA A 194 18.95 5.91 -10.19
N ARG A 195 18.10 6.65 -9.49
CA ARG A 195 18.11 6.74 -8.03
C ARG A 195 17.74 5.41 -7.37
N LEU A 196 16.69 4.74 -7.84
CA LEU A 196 16.28 3.43 -7.35
C LEU A 196 17.43 2.42 -7.47
N GLU A 197 18.05 2.33 -8.64
CA GLU A 197 19.18 1.43 -8.89
C GLU A 197 20.39 1.75 -7.98
N LYS A 198 20.69 3.05 -7.79
CA LYS A 198 21.76 3.46 -6.86
C LYS A 198 21.47 3.01 -5.44
N ILE A 199 20.26 3.23 -4.92
CA ILE A 199 19.86 2.82 -3.57
C ILE A 199 19.94 1.28 -3.43
N THR A 200 19.39 0.53 -4.40
CA THR A 200 19.42 -0.94 -4.38
C THR A 200 20.84 -1.50 -4.38
N ASN A 201 21.74 -0.90 -5.17
CA ASN A 201 23.15 -1.32 -5.22
C ASN A 201 23.90 -1.01 -3.91
N MET A 202 23.52 0.06 -3.21
CA MET A 202 24.10 0.43 -1.90
C MET A 202 23.52 -0.38 -0.75
N LEU A 203 22.30 -0.90 -0.89
CA LEU A 203 21.57 -1.71 0.09
C LEU A 203 21.19 -3.08 -0.50
N PRO A 204 22.17 -3.93 -0.88
CA PRO A 204 21.89 -5.20 -1.53
C PRO A 204 21.09 -6.14 -0.64
N GLY A 205 20.00 -6.70 -1.17
CA GLY A 205 19.10 -7.60 -0.43
C GLY A 205 18.12 -6.89 0.52
N TYR A 206 18.18 -5.57 0.62
CA TYR A 206 17.31 -4.80 1.52
C TYR A 206 15.98 -4.45 0.83
N PRO A 207 14.81 -4.70 1.49
CA PRO A 207 13.52 -4.46 0.88
C PRO A 207 13.20 -2.96 0.75
N LEU A 208 12.94 -2.50 -0.46
CA LEU A 208 12.44 -1.16 -0.74
C LEU A 208 10.93 -1.16 -0.96
N VAL A 209 10.30 -0.04 -0.67
CA VAL A 209 8.85 0.13 -0.75
C VAL A 209 8.50 1.38 -1.56
N LEU A 210 7.41 1.31 -2.35
CA LEU A 210 6.84 2.47 -3.05
C LEU A 210 5.47 2.81 -2.49
N HIS A 211 5.35 4.02 -1.95
CA HIS A 211 4.12 4.69 -1.59
C HIS A 211 3.62 5.56 -2.74
N GLY A 212 2.35 5.99 -2.68
CA GLY A 212 1.77 6.82 -3.72
C GLY A 212 1.78 6.18 -5.11
N ALA A 213 1.75 4.86 -5.21
CA ALA A 213 2.05 4.09 -6.41
C ALA A 213 0.82 3.50 -7.14
N SER A 214 -0.42 3.80 -6.73
CA SER A 214 -1.61 3.38 -7.47
C SER A 214 -1.57 3.89 -8.92
N THR A 215 -2.07 3.08 -9.85
CA THR A 215 -2.03 3.41 -11.28
C THR A 215 -3.14 4.35 -11.72
N VAL A 216 -4.17 4.55 -10.86
CA VAL A 216 -5.34 5.39 -11.19
C VAL A 216 -5.93 4.96 -12.53
N ILE A 217 -6.40 3.73 -12.58
CA ILE A 217 -6.80 3.02 -13.81
C ILE A 217 -7.76 3.87 -14.64
N PRO A 218 -7.39 4.24 -15.89
CA PRO A 218 -8.17 5.19 -16.70
C PRO A 218 -9.63 4.76 -16.93
N SER A 219 -9.89 3.47 -17.14
CA SER A 219 -11.25 2.97 -17.36
C SER A 219 -12.17 3.18 -16.17
N PHE A 220 -11.67 3.09 -14.93
CA PHE A 220 -12.45 3.41 -13.73
C PHE A 220 -12.69 4.91 -13.57
N VAL A 221 -11.73 5.74 -13.95
CA VAL A 221 -11.89 7.21 -13.96
C VAL A 221 -12.99 7.61 -14.97
N GLU A 222 -12.91 7.06 -16.19
CA GLU A 222 -13.91 7.28 -17.25
C GLU A 222 -15.30 6.79 -16.82
N GLU A 223 -15.39 5.61 -16.23
CA GLU A 223 -16.66 5.05 -15.73
C GLU A 223 -17.22 5.91 -14.58
N CYS A 224 -16.39 6.31 -13.60
CA CYS A 224 -16.80 7.26 -12.56
C CYS A 224 -17.38 8.54 -13.15
N ASN A 225 -16.68 9.17 -14.11
CA ASN A 225 -17.10 10.44 -14.72
C ASN A 225 -18.37 10.26 -15.54
N LYS A 226 -18.50 9.19 -16.31
CA LYS A 226 -19.70 8.85 -17.08
C LYS A 226 -20.95 8.77 -16.20
N TYR A 227 -20.82 8.25 -14.99
CA TYR A 227 -21.92 8.06 -14.04
C TYR A 227 -21.95 9.11 -12.92
N GLY A 228 -21.59 10.35 -13.26
CA GLY A 228 -21.76 11.55 -12.41
C GLY A 228 -20.60 11.85 -11.46
N GLY A 229 -19.44 11.24 -11.67
CA GLY A 229 -18.20 11.62 -11.00
C GLY A 229 -17.60 12.89 -11.58
N LYS A 230 -16.53 13.40 -10.91
CA LYS A 230 -15.75 14.57 -11.35
C LYS A 230 -14.28 14.32 -11.02
N LEU A 231 -13.64 13.47 -11.82
CA LEU A 231 -12.25 13.05 -11.65
C LEU A 231 -11.40 13.47 -12.87
N ASP A 232 -11.66 14.66 -13.40
CA ASP A 232 -10.96 15.16 -14.58
C ASP A 232 -9.48 15.35 -14.31
N GLY A 233 -8.63 14.77 -15.17
CA GLY A 233 -7.17 14.84 -15.03
C GLY A 233 -6.57 13.91 -13.98
N ALA A 234 -7.36 12.99 -13.41
CA ALA A 234 -6.82 11.96 -12.53
C ALA A 234 -5.83 11.05 -13.30
N GLN A 235 -4.62 10.89 -12.77
CA GLN A 235 -3.54 10.14 -13.40
C GLN A 235 -2.63 9.54 -12.33
N GLY A 236 -2.26 8.27 -12.52
CA GLY A 236 -1.38 7.52 -11.62
C GLY A 236 -0.07 7.06 -12.25
N VAL A 237 0.60 6.15 -11.59
CA VAL A 237 1.87 5.57 -12.05
C VAL A 237 1.58 4.52 -13.15
N PRO A 238 2.26 4.57 -14.30
CA PRO A 238 2.15 3.54 -15.33
C PRO A 238 2.51 2.14 -14.81
N GLU A 239 1.76 1.13 -15.25
CA GLU A 239 1.92 -0.25 -14.77
C GLU A 239 3.28 -0.87 -15.13
N ASP A 240 3.81 -0.54 -16.30
CA ASP A 240 5.14 -0.97 -16.75
C ASP A 240 6.26 -0.43 -15.86
N MET A 241 6.13 0.78 -15.31
CA MET A 241 7.07 1.35 -14.35
C MET A 241 7.03 0.60 -13.02
N LEU A 242 5.85 0.18 -12.55
CA LEU A 242 5.73 -0.62 -11.33
C LEU A 242 6.31 -2.01 -11.50
N LEU A 243 6.05 -2.65 -12.64
CA LEU A 243 6.65 -3.95 -12.98
C LEU A 243 8.18 -3.86 -13.07
N GLN A 244 8.69 -2.77 -13.62
CA GLN A 244 10.14 -2.50 -13.65
C GLN A 244 10.70 -2.28 -12.25
N ALA A 245 10.03 -1.51 -11.39
CA ALA A 245 10.49 -1.25 -10.03
C ALA A 245 10.66 -2.53 -9.19
N GLY A 246 9.77 -3.51 -9.34
CA GLY A 246 9.91 -4.82 -8.69
C GLY A 246 11.21 -5.55 -9.08
N LYS A 247 11.69 -5.40 -10.30
CA LYS A 247 12.96 -5.97 -10.76
C LYS A 247 14.21 -5.26 -10.18
N PHE A 248 14.03 -4.05 -9.65
CA PHE A 248 15.07 -3.24 -9.01
C PHE A 248 14.98 -3.23 -7.47
N GLY A 249 14.45 -4.27 -6.86
CA GLY A 249 14.48 -4.43 -5.40
C GLY A 249 13.30 -3.80 -4.65
N VAL A 250 12.29 -3.28 -5.34
CA VAL A 250 11.04 -2.89 -4.71
C VAL A 250 10.24 -4.15 -4.36
N CYS A 251 10.07 -4.40 -3.06
CA CYS A 251 9.40 -5.60 -2.53
C CYS A 251 7.92 -5.36 -2.18
N LYS A 252 7.51 -4.11 -1.97
CA LYS A 252 6.14 -3.72 -1.61
C LYS A 252 5.69 -2.52 -2.43
N ILE A 253 4.45 -2.56 -2.91
CA ILE A 253 3.80 -1.44 -3.61
C ILE A 253 2.45 -1.18 -2.97
N ASN A 254 2.23 0.06 -2.50
CA ASN A 254 0.98 0.48 -1.88
C ASN A 254 -0.09 0.76 -2.94
N ILE A 255 -1.27 0.17 -2.74
CA ILE A 255 -2.42 0.29 -3.65
C ILE A 255 -3.68 0.63 -2.83
N ASP A 256 -4.15 1.86 -2.95
CA ASP A 256 -5.39 2.33 -2.32
C ASP A 256 -6.33 2.97 -3.35
N THR A 257 -5.87 3.98 -4.09
CA THR A 257 -6.71 4.74 -5.02
C THR A 257 -7.42 3.83 -6.02
N ASP A 258 -6.75 2.79 -6.54
CA ASP A 258 -7.35 1.86 -7.49
C ASP A 258 -8.51 1.05 -6.88
N LEU A 259 -8.41 0.66 -5.60
CA LEU A 259 -9.49 -0.01 -4.86
C LEU A 259 -10.70 0.91 -4.70
N ARG A 260 -10.46 2.16 -4.30
CA ARG A 260 -11.51 3.18 -4.14
C ARG A 260 -12.20 3.46 -5.47
N LEU A 261 -11.45 3.56 -6.56
CA LEU A 261 -11.99 3.80 -7.91
C LEU A 261 -12.81 2.62 -8.41
N ALA A 262 -12.31 1.39 -8.31
CA ALA A 262 -13.03 0.19 -8.73
C ALA A 262 -14.39 0.07 -8.02
N MET A 263 -14.40 0.28 -6.70
CA MET A 263 -15.63 0.25 -5.90
C MET A 263 -16.58 1.37 -6.31
N THR A 264 -16.09 2.62 -6.39
CA THR A 264 -16.92 3.80 -6.65
C THR A 264 -17.50 3.78 -8.05
N ALA A 265 -16.71 3.40 -9.07
CA ALA A 265 -17.15 3.29 -10.46
C ALA A 265 -18.30 2.29 -10.58
N SER A 266 -18.11 1.08 -10.03
CA SER A 266 -19.11 0.02 -10.07
C SER A 266 -20.42 0.40 -9.35
N ILE A 267 -20.34 1.02 -8.16
CA ILE A 267 -21.53 1.48 -7.42
C ILE A 267 -22.28 2.56 -8.21
N ARG A 268 -21.56 3.58 -8.72
CA ARG A 268 -22.16 4.67 -9.49
C ARG A 268 -22.89 4.14 -10.72
N LYS A 269 -22.25 3.26 -11.50
CA LYS A 269 -22.82 2.60 -12.66
C LYS A 269 -24.10 1.87 -12.29
N HIS A 270 -24.03 1.01 -11.28
CA HIS A 270 -25.17 0.19 -10.86
C HIS A 270 -26.39 1.05 -10.51
N LEU A 271 -26.20 2.09 -9.67
CA LEU A 271 -27.28 2.95 -9.20
C LEU A 271 -27.93 3.79 -10.32
N VAL A 272 -27.15 4.16 -11.35
CA VAL A 272 -27.69 4.88 -12.52
C VAL A 272 -28.42 3.93 -13.48
N GLU A 273 -27.86 2.74 -13.72
CA GLU A 273 -28.46 1.77 -14.63
C GLU A 273 -29.66 1.04 -14.02
N ASN A 274 -29.72 0.93 -12.69
CA ASN A 274 -30.78 0.25 -11.93
C ASN A 274 -31.34 1.16 -10.84
N PRO A 275 -32.02 2.27 -11.20
CA PRO A 275 -32.44 3.29 -10.22
C PRO A 275 -33.49 2.83 -9.21
N GLY A 276 -34.10 1.66 -9.42
CA GLY A 276 -35.03 1.05 -8.47
C GLY A 276 -34.36 0.20 -7.38
N ASP A 277 -33.05 -0.09 -7.52
CA ASP A 277 -32.32 -0.92 -6.58
C ASP A 277 -31.92 -0.12 -5.33
N PHE A 278 -32.31 -0.60 -4.15
CA PHE A 278 -31.96 0.01 -2.87
C PHE A 278 -31.40 -1.00 -1.86
N ASP A 279 -31.29 -2.28 -2.21
CA ASP A 279 -30.64 -3.28 -1.39
C ASP A 279 -29.10 -3.18 -1.59
N PRO A 280 -28.31 -2.90 -0.51
CA PRO A 280 -26.87 -2.78 -0.65
C PRO A 280 -26.18 -3.99 -1.26
N ARG A 281 -26.73 -5.18 -1.11
CA ARG A 281 -26.19 -6.40 -1.74
C ARG A 281 -26.20 -6.34 -3.28
N GLN A 282 -27.12 -5.59 -3.88
CA GLN A 282 -27.25 -5.46 -5.34
C GLN A 282 -26.11 -4.61 -5.93
N TYR A 283 -25.74 -3.49 -5.30
CA TYR A 283 -24.69 -2.59 -5.80
C TYR A 283 -23.32 -2.86 -5.20
N LEU A 284 -23.21 -3.48 -4.01
CA LEU A 284 -21.93 -3.86 -3.42
C LEU A 284 -21.36 -5.18 -3.99
N LYS A 285 -22.22 -6.12 -4.45
CA LYS A 285 -21.75 -7.35 -5.07
C LYS A 285 -20.93 -7.12 -6.33
N PRO A 286 -21.41 -6.35 -7.33
CA PRO A 286 -20.58 -6.02 -8.50
C PRO A 286 -19.36 -5.17 -8.15
N ALA A 287 -19.45 -4.30 -7.13
CA ALA A 287 -18.30 -3.52 -6.67
C ALA A 287 -17.19 -4.42 -6.08
N ARG A 288 -17.56 -5.44 -5.29
CA ARG A 288 -16.62 -6.44 -4.79
C ARG A 288 -15.96 -7.24 -5.93
N GLN A 289 -16.73 -7.60 -6.96
CA GLN A 289 -16.18 -8.28 -8.13
C GLN A 289 -15.20 -7.40 -8.90
N ALA A 290 -15.50 -6.11 -9.08
CA ALA A 290 -14.60 -5.16 -9.73
C ALA A 290 -13.26 -5.02 -8.95
N ILE A 291 -13.31 -5.03 -7.62
CA ILE A 291 -12.11 -5.05 -6.77
C ILE A 291 -11.33 -6.35 -7.00
N GLN A 292 -12.00 -7.50 -6.97
CA GLN A 292 -11.35 -8.80 -7.19
C GLN A 292 -10.63 -8.87 -8.52
N ASP A 293 -11.29 -8.45 -9.60
CA ASP A 293 -10.74 -8.49 -10.96
C ASP A 293 -9.54 -7.55 -11.09
N MET A 294 -9.64 -6.33 -10.52
CA MET A 294 -8.57 -5.34 -10.50
C MET A 294 -7.36 -5.85 -9.71
N VAL A 295 -7.57 -6.41 -8.52
CA VAL A 295 -6.48 -6.92 -7.67
C VAL A 295 -5.80 -8.12 -8.33
N ALA A 296 -6.56 -9.04 -8.92
CA ALA A 296 -6.02 -10.17 -9.67
C ALA A 296 -5.14 -9.71 -10.86
N HIS A 297 -5.60 -8.71 -11.63
CA HIS A 297 -4.79 -8.08 -12.66
C HIS A 297 -3.49 -7.49 -12.09
N LYS A 298 -3.58 -6.74 -10.97
CA LYS A 298 -2.36 -6.20 -10.33
C LYS A 298 -1.37 -7.28 -9.94
N MET A 299 -1.82 -8.34 -9.28
CA MET A 299 -0.96 -9.43 -8.83
C MET A 299 -0.28 -10.15 -9.99
N ARG A 300 -1.00 -10.38 -11.09
CA ARG A 300 -0.51 -11.11 -12.25
C ARG A 300 0.38 -10.25 -13.16
N ASP A 301 -0.13 -9.11 -13.59
CA ASP A 301 0.41 -8.37 -14.73
C ASP A 301 1.29 -7.18 -14.32
N VAL A 302 1.13 -6.65 -13.09
CA VAL A 302 1.83 -5.45 -12.61
C VAL A 302 2.88 -5.79 -11.55
N LEU A 303 2.53 -6.63 -10.59
CA LEU A 303 3.39 -6.98 -9.46
C LEU A 303 4.22 -8.25 -9.73
N ASN A 304 3.80 -9.08 -10.69
CA ASN A 304 4.37 -10.39 -10.99
C ASN A 304 4.42 -11.32 -9.76
N SER A 305 3.41 -11.20 -8.88
CA SER A 305 3.31 -11.93 -7.61
C SER A 305 2.40 -13.17 -7.66
N SER A 306 1.77 -13.48 -8.81
CA SER A 306 0.97 -14.70 -8.99
C SER A 306 1.85 -15.95 -8.89
N ASN A 307 1.30 -17.01 -8.22
CA ASN A 307 1.98 -18.29 -7.98
C ASN A 307 3.28 -18.13 -7.17
N ARG A 308 3.29 -17.22 -6.18
CA ARG A 308 4.47 -16.94 -5.31
C ARG A 308 4.22 -17.24 -3.82
N LEU A 309 3.16 -17.95 -3.47
CA LEU A 309 2.90 -18.39 -2.08
C LEU A 309 3.96 -19.37 -1.56
#